data_97f0bf0bda1d032509f5b84f7090daf6
#
_entry.id   97f0bf0bda1d032509f5b84f7090daf6
#
_cell.length_a   1.000
_cell.length_b   1.000
_cell.length_c   1.000
_cell.angle_alpha   90.00
_cell.angle_beta   90.00
_cell.angle_gamma   90.00
#
_symmetry.space_group_name_H-M   'P 1'
#
loop_
_entity.id
_entity.type
_entity.pdbx_description
1 polymer ?
#
loop_
_entity_poly.entity_id
_entity_poly.type
_entity_poly.pdbx_seq_one_letter_code
_entity_poly.pdbx_strand_id
1 'polypeptide(L)'
;MMANSVRRNLVDQTAISALIRDVPDFPKQGIVFKDIAPLLSNPEGFQSSVDLLVEKVKVHGAEAIVGIESRGFIFGAAVAARAGLGLELVRKPGKLPFKTRSVSYELEYGQDLSLIHI
;
A
#
# COMPACT_ATOMS: atom_id res chain seq x y z
N MET A 1 12.29 8.84 -25.81
CA MET A 1 11.90 9.06 -25.37
C MET A 1 11.20 8.78 -24.55
N MET A 2 11.30 8.72 -24.05
CA MET A 2 10.62 8.58 -23.21
C MET A 2 9.45 9.23 -23.02
N ALA A 3 9.31 10.19 -23.54
CA ALA A 3 8.10 10.91 -23.42
C ALA A 3 6.89 10.03 -23.60
N ASN A 4 6.96 9.10 -24.46
CA ASN A 4 5.84 8.21 -24.67
C ASN A 4 5.58 7.29 -23.51
N SER A 5 6.63 6.81 -22.86
CA SER A 5 6.42 5.97 -21.72
C SER A 5 5.81 6.75 -20.57
N VAL A 6 6.12 8.03 -20.53
CA VAL A 6 5.50 8.86 -19.53
C VAL A 6 4.08 9.21 -19.87
N ARG A 7 3.73 9.09 -21.13
CA ARG A 7 2.41 9.40 -21.56
C ARG A 7 1.45 8.26 -21.56
N ARG A 8 1.78 7.15 -20.94
CA ARG A 8 0.76 6.12 -20.82
C ARG A 8 -0.48 6.75 -20.21
N ASN A 9 -1.62 6.21 -20.57
CA ASN A 9 -2.90 6.73 -20.10
C ASN A 9 -3.07 6.42 -18.63
N LEU A 10 -2.65 7.35 -17.79
CA LEU A 10 -2.85 7.22 -16.36
C LEU A 10 -4.29 7.56 -16.03
N VAL A 11 -4.88 6.80 -15.12
CA VAL A 11 -6.21 7.12 -14.61
C VAL A 11 -6.07 8.08 -13.43
N ASP A 12 -7.04 8.95 -13.24
CA ASP A 12 -7.02 9.91 -12.15
C ASP A 12 -7.53 9.27 -10.85
N GLN A 13 -7.51 10.06 -9.78
CA GLN A 13 -7.94 9.58 -8.47
C GLN A 13 -9.38 9.09 -8.44
N THR A 14 -10.25 9.74 -9.20
CA THR A 14 -11.64 9.33 -9.28
C THR A 14 -11.77 7.95 -9.90
N ALA A 15 -11.04 7.72 -10.99
CA ALA A 15 -11.05 6.42 -11.65
C ALA A 15 -10.42 5.34 -10.77
N ILE A 16 -9.36 5.69 -10.04
CA ILE A 16 -8.75 4.76 -9.09
C ILE A 16 -9.74 4.39 -8.00
N SER A 17 -10.43 5.37 -7.43
CA SER A 17 -11.43 5.13 -6.39
C SER A 17 -12.55 4.22 -6.88
N ALA A 18 -12.93 4.35 -8.13
CA ALA A 18 -13.97 3.50 -8.71
C ALA A 18 -13.56 2.04 -8.81
N LEU A 19 -12.26 1.76 -8.77
CA LEU A 19 -11.73 0.40 -8.81
C LEU A 19 -11.61 -0.22 -7.41
N ILE A 20 -11.90 0.55 -6.37
CA ILE A 20 -11.91 0.04 -5.00
C ILE A 20 -13.34 -0.33 -4.66
N ARG A 21 -13.56 -1.60 -4.34
CA ARG A 21 -14.89 -2.14 -4.12
C ARG A 21 -15.29 -2.05 -2.66
N ASP A 22 -16.47 -1.52 -2.40
CA ASP A 22 -17.02 -1.52 -1.05
C ASP A 22 -17.71 -2.87 -0.79
N VAL A 23 -17.30 -3.51 0.29
CA VAL A 23 -17.92 -4.76 0.73
C VAL A 23 -18.55 -4.51 2.09
N PRO A 24 -19.88 -4.34 2.14
CA PRO A 24 -20.53 -4.06 3.41
C PRO A 24 -20.52 -5.28 4.31
N ASP A 25 -20.51 -5.02 5.62
CA ASP A 25 -20.57 -6.05 6.65
C ASP A 25 -19.45 -7.08 6.55
N PHE A 26 -18.24 -6.61 6.30
CA PHE A 26 -17.05 -7.45 6.25
C PHE A 26 -15.88 -6.73 6.97
N PRO A 27 -15.13 -7.41 7.83
CA PRO A 27 -15.23 -8.83 8.20
C PRO A 27 -16.38 -9.11 9.15
N LYS A 28 -17.07 -8.09 9.61
CA LYS A 28 -18.24 -8.27 10.46
C LYS A 28 -19.24 -7.15 10.21
N GLN A 29 -20.45 -7.35 10.72
CA GLN A 29 -21.54 -6.40 10.53
C GLN A 29 -21.14 -5.00 10.98
N GLY A 30 -21.54 -4.00 10.20
CA GLY A 30 -21.26 -2.59 10.49
C GLY A 30 -19.95 -2.08 9.90
N ILE A 31 -19.12 -2.97 9.37
CA ILE A 31 -17.84 -2.58 8.76
C ILE A 31 -17.98 -2.62 7.24
N VAL A 32 -17.57 -1.53 6.58
CA VAL A 32 -17.46 -1.51 5.12
C VAL A 32 -15.99 -1.73 4.77
N PHE A 33 -15.70 -2.89 4.20
CA PHE A 33 -14.35 -3.25 3.81
C PHE A 33 -14.04 -2.67 2.43
N LYS A 34 -12.88 -2.06 2.31
CA LYS A 34 -12.42 -1.51 1.03
C LYS A 34 -11.56 -2.55 0.33
N ASP A 35 -12.12 -3.20 -0.67
CA ASP A 35 -11.46 -4.26 -1.41
C ASP A 35 -10.71 -3.69 -2.60
N ILE A 36 -9.39 -3.84 -2.59
CA ILE A 36 -8.52 -3.30 -3.64
C ILE A 36 -8.25 -4.30 -4.77
N ALA A 37 -8.82 -5.50 -4.70
CA ALA A 37 -8.56 -6.51 -5.73
C ALA A 37 -8.87 -6.02 -7.15
N PRO A 38 -9.98 -5.32 -7.40
CA PRO A 38 -10.23 -4.82 -8.75
C PRO A 38 -9.17 -3.81 -9.21
N LEU A 39 -8.66 -3.00 -8.28
CA LEU A 39 -7.59 -2.05 -8.60
C LEU A 39 -6.31 -2.77 -8.97
N LEU A 40 -5.95 -3.79 -8.21
CA LEU A 40 -4.73 -4.55 -8.48
C LEU A 40 -4.80 -5.29 -9.82
N SER A 41 -5.99 -5.73 -10.21
CA SER A 41 -6.21 -6.45 -11.46
C SER A 41 -6.22 -5.55 -12.68
N ASN A 42 -6.31 -4.25 -12.48
CA ASN A 42 -6.37 -3.29 -13.58
C ASN A 42 -4.98 -2.70 -13.80
N PRO A 43 -4.29 -3.02 -14.91
CA PRO A 43 -2.92 -2.58 -15.09
C PRO A 43 -2.74 -1.07 -15.02
N GLU A 44 -3.63 -0.32 -15.64
CA GLU A 44 -3.53 1.14 -15.67
C GLU A 44 -3.83 1.73 -14.30
N GLY A 45 -4.84 1.20 -13.62
CA GLY A 45 -5.20 1.64 -12.28
C GLY A 45 -4.09 1.38 -11.28
N PHE A 46 -3.53 0.17 -11.31
CA PHE A 46 -2.45 -0.18 -10.40
C PHE A 46 -1.22 0.68 -10.66
N GLN A 47 -0.80 0.81 -11.91
CA GLN A 47 0.35 1.64 -12.25
C GLN A 47 0.14 3.09 -11.88
N SER A 48 -1.05 3.62 -12.12
CA SER A 48 -1.36 5.00 -11.76
C SER A 48 -1.29 5.21 -10.26
N SER A 49 -1.79 4.25 -9.49
CA SER A 49 -1.72 4.31 -8.03
C SER A 49 -0.27 4.34 -7.55
N VAL A 50 0.56 3.48 -8.13
CA VAL A 50 1.98 3.43 -7.77
C VAL A 50 2.67 4.74 -8.15
N ASP A 51 2.36 5.28 -9.34
CA ASP A 51 2.95 6.54 -9.79
C ASP A 51 2.60 7.70 -8.87
N LEU A 52 1.36 7.76 -8.41
CA LEU A 52 0.93 8.79 -7.47
C LEU A 52 1.69 8.69 -6.15
N LEU A 53 1.88 7.47 -5.66
CA LEU A 53 2.62 7.25 -4.43
C LEU A 53 4.10 7.59 -4.59
N VAL A 54 4.69 7.22 -5.71
CA VAL A 54 6.09 7.57 -6.00
C VAL A 54 6.27 9.09 -6.04
N GLU A 55 5.32 9.79 -6.61
CA GLU A 55 5.34 11.25 -6.63
C GLU A 55 5.34 11.83 -5.21
N LYS A 56 4.49 11.27 -4.34
CA LYS A 56 4.46 11.70 -2.93
C LYS A 56 5.78 11.43 -2.23
N VAL A 57 6.38 10.27 -2.49
CA VAL A 57 7.68 9.92 -1.94
C VAL A 57 8.73 10.96 -2.31
N LYS A 58 8.74 11.37 -3.57
CA LYS A 58 9.70 12.36 -4.05
C LYS A 58 9.45 13.74 -3.44
N VAL A 59 8.21 14.15 -3.40
CA VAL A 59 7.84 15.47 -2.86
C VAL A 59 8.23 15.58 -1.38
N HIS A 60 8.07 14.52 -0.63
CA HIS A 60 8.38 14.53 0.80
C HIS A 60 9.82 14.14 1.13
N GLY A 61 10.61 13.79 0.13
CA GLY A 61 12.00 13.42 0.35
C GLY A 61 12.16 12.17 1.20
N ALA A 62 11.27 11.21 1.06
CA ALA A 62 11.34 9.99 1.85
C ALA A 62 12.61 9.22 1.56
N GLU A 63 13.19 8.60 2.59
CA GLU A 63 14.46 7.87 2.46
C GLU A 63 14.24 6.35 2.52
N ALA A 64 13.06 5.91 2.89
CA ALA A 64 12.71 4.50 2.96
C ALA A 64 11.21 4.36 2.86
N ILE A 65 10.76 3.19 2.47
CA ILE A 65 9.34 2.85 2.39
C ILE A 65 9.04 1.85 3.49
N VAL A 66 7.93 2.04 4.17
CA VAL A 66 7.46 1.10 5.19
C VAL A 66 6.17 0.48 4.68
N GLY A 67 6.13 -0.83 4.62
CA GLY A 67 4.94 -1.57 4.22
C GLY A 67 4.36 -2.34 5.39
N ILE A 68 3.08 -2.12 5.67
CA ILE A 68 2.40 -2.78 6.77
C ILE A 68 1.64 -3.99 6.23
N GLU A 69 1.83 -5.13 6.88
CA GLU A 69 1.19 -6.40 6.52
C GLU A 69 -0.34 -6.21 6.44
N SER A 70 -0.98 -6.67 5.40
CA SER A 70 -0.29 -7.27 4.26
C SER A 70 -0.52 -6.48 2.98
N ARG A 71 -1.59 -5.68 2.90
CA ARG A 71 -1.85 -4.87 1.71
C ARG A 71 -0.74 -3.88 1.44
N GLY A 72 -0.14 -3.35 2.50
CA GLY A 72 0.96 -2.41 2.38
C GLY A 72 2.19 -3.01 1.72
N PHE A 73 2.35 -4.33 1.74
CA PHE A 73 3.47 -4.96 1.05
C PHE A 73 3.36 -4.82 -0.46
N ILE A 74 2.15 -4.90 -0.98
CA ILE A 74 1.92 -4.83 -2.43
C ILE A 74 2.34 -3.47 -2.97
N PHE A 75 1.79 -2.42 -2.41
CA PHE A 75 2.14 -1.06 -2.84
C PHE A 75 3.53 -0.66 -2.38
N GLY A 76 3.91 -1.07 -1.17
CA GLY A 76 5.23 -0.74 -0.63
C GLY A 76 6.34 -1.28 -1.51
N ALA A 77 6.22 -2.54 -1.94
CA ALA A 77 7.24 -3.15 -2.80
C ALA A 77 7.33 -2.45 -4.15
N ALA A 78 6.19 -2.17 -4.76
CA ALA A 78 6.17 -1.52 -6.06
C ALA A 78 6.73 -0.10 -5.99
N VAL A 79 6.36 0.65 -4.96
CA VAL A 79 6.83 2.02 -4.79
C VAL A 79 8.32 2.06 -4.47
N ALA A 80 8.77 1.22 -3.55
CA ALA A 80 10.18 1.18 -3.16
C ALA A 80 11.07 0.85 -4.36
N ALA A 81 10.69 -0.17 -5.11
CA ALA A 81 11.45 -0.58 -6.28
C ALA A 81 11.51 0.54 -7.32
N ARG A 82 10.38 1.19 -7.58
CA ARG A 82 10.33 2.25 -8.59
C ARG A 82 11.05 3.51 -8.15
N ALA A 83 10.96 3.85 -6.86
CA ALA A 83 11.62 5.03 -6.33
C ALA A 83 13.10 4.81 -6.02
N GLY A 84 13.58 3.58 -6.09
CA GLY A 84 14.96 3.26 -5.78
C GLY A 84 15.28 3.33 -4.30
N LEU A 85 14.32 2.97 -3.46
CA LEU A 85 14.46 3.01 -2.01
C LEU A 85 14.31 1.62 -1.42
N GLY A 86 14.74 1.47 -0.17
CA GLY A 86 14.54 0.22 0.56
C GLY A 86 13.12 0.10 1.10
N LEU A 87 12.74 -1.13 1.42
CA LEU A 87 11.44 -1.44 2.00
C LEU A 87 11.62 -2.08 3.37
N GLU A 88 10.96 -1.51 4.36
CA GLU A 88 10.91 -2.10 5.70
C GLU A 88 9.55 -2.73 5.90
N LEU A 89 9.53 -3.92 6.47
CA LEU A 89 8.30 -4.67 6.67
C LEU A 89 7.81 -4.52 8.09
N VAL A 90 6.56 -4.11 8.24
CA VAL A 90 5.88 -4.11 9.53
C VAL A 90 4.93 -5.29 9.51
N ARG A 91 5.11 -6.22 10.44
CA ARG A 91 4.41 -7.49 10.42
C ARG A 91 3.77 -7.81 11.76
N LYS A 92 2.90 -8.79 11.74
CA LYS A 92 2.25 -9.28 12.95
C LYS A 92 3.25 -10.04 13.83
N PRO A 93 2.96 -10.18 15.13
CA PRO A 93 3.87 -10.86 16.05
C PRO A 93 4.25 -12.24 15.57
N GLY A 94 5.50 -12.60 15.78
CA GLY A 94 6.02 -13.93 15.44
C GLY A 94 6.39 -14.12 13.98
N LYS A 95 6.22 -13.11 13.14
CA LYS A 95 6.49 -13.23 11.72
C LYS A 95 7.87 -12.74 11.31
N LEU A 96 8.55 -12.01 12.15
CA LEU A 96 9.90 -11.51 11.86
C LEU A 96 10.92 -12.31 12.66
N PRO A 97 12.01 -12.78 12.01
CA PRO A 97 12.96 -13.70 12.63
C PRO A 97 14.09 -13.04 13.42
N PHE A 98 14.19 -11.73 13.36
CA PHE A 98 15.30 -11.02 14.00
C PHE A 98 14.76 -10.07 15.07
N LYS A 99 15.64 -9.23 15.64
CA LYS A 99 15.23 -8.28 16.67
C LYS A 99 14.19 -7.30 16.12
N THR A 100 13.16 -7.03 16.90
CA THR A 100 12.06 -6.19 16.48
C THR A 100 11.71 -5.17 17.55
N ARG A 101 10.99 -4.14 17.12
CA ARG A 101 10.25 -3.24 17.99
C ARG A 101 8.78 -3.43 17.71
N SER A 102 7.95 -3.23 18.71
CA SER A 102 6.50 -3.45 18.56
C SER A 102 5.74 -2.19 18.84
N VAL A 103 4.57 -2.08 18.23
CA VAL A 103 3.61 -1.02 18.49
C VAL A 103 2.22 -1.61 18.36
N SER A 104 1.34 -1.27 19.30
CA SER A 104 -0.06 -1.69 19.22
C SER A 104 -0.87 -0.54 18.66
N TYR A 105 -1.93 -0.89 17.94
CA TYR A 105 -2.80 0.08 17.30
C TYR A 105 -4.21 -0.47 17.23
N GLU A 106 -5.16 0.43 17.07
CA GLU A 106 -6.56 0.06 16.98
C GLU A 106 -6.97 -0.14 15.52
N LEU A 107 -7.77 -1.17 15.30
CA LEU A 107 -8.39 -1.44 14.04
C LEU A 107 -9.86 -1.02 14.12
N GLU A 108 -10.53 -0.97 12.98
CA GLU A 108 -11.97 -0.70 12.93
C GLU A 108 -12.77 -1.77 13.67
N TYR A 109 -12.18 -2.96 13.87
CA TYR A 109 -12.85 -4.11 14.47
C TYR A 109 -12.02 -4.76 15.58
N GLY A 110 -11.15 -3.99 16.23
CA GLY A 110 -10.35 -4.51 17.34
C GLY A 110 -9.01 -3.82 17.47
N GLN A 111 -8.07 -4.52 18.07
CA GLN A 111 -6.70 -4.05 18.21
C GLN A 111 -5.75 -5.05 17.58
N ASP A 112 -4.60 -4.59 17.19
CA ASP A 112 -3.56 -5.46 16.68
C ASP A 112 -2.19 -4.94 17.10
N LEU A 113 -1.19 -5.77 16.89
CA LEU A 113 0.19 -5.49 17.24
C LEU A 113 1.04 -5.76 16.01
N SER A 114 1.90 -4.83 15.65
CA SER A 114 2.81 -5.02 14.54
C SER A 114 4.25 -4.86 14.98
N LEU A 115 5.14 -5.55 14.28
CA LEU A 115 6.57 -5.57 14.54
C LEU A 115 7.34 -5.09 13.31
N ILE A 116 8.45 -4.44 13.57
CA ILE A 116 9.38 -4.04 12.52
C ILE A 116 10.78 -4.43 12.96
N HIS A 117 11.65 -4.79 12.03
CA HIS A 117 13.05 -5.06 12.33
C HIS A 117 13.74 -3.82 12.87
N ILE A 118 14.59 -4.01 13.84
CA ILE A 118 15.41 -2.93 14.37
C ILE A 118 16.51 -2.60 13.37
#